data_705ff6c1180ba14cadac985052847e8e
#
_entry.id   705ff6c1180ba14cadac985052847e8e
#
_cell.length_a   1.000
_cell.length_b   1.000
_cell.length_c   1.000
_cell.angle_alpha   90.00
_cell.angle_beta   90.00
_cell.angle_gamma   90.00
#
_symmetry.space_group_name_H-M   'P 1'
#
loop_
_entity.id
_entity.type
_entity.pdbx_description
1 polymer ?
#
loop_
_entity_poly.entity_id
_entity_poly.type
_entity_poly.pdbx_seq_one_letter_code
_entity_poly.pdbx_strand_id
1 'polypeptide(L)'
;MKSFLLRMLGVGFLIMSETSVAATGSNLLLETSQGQIEIKLLPDIAPNHVARISELAASGFYDGIIFHRVIPGFMAQTGDPTGTGMGGSGTKLTAEFSDYEYRNGTVGMARSSSPDSGDSQFFICFDGCSHLTGQYTVWGQVENGMDTVQKLAVGEPPAEPDQIISAKLVD
;
A
#
# COMPACT_ATOMS: atom_id res chain seq x y z
N MET A 1 -40.62 1.26 62.76
CA MET A 1 -39.66 2.06 61.95
C MET A 1 -38.62 1.09 61.38
N LYS A 2 -38.80 0.67 60.12
CA LYS A 2 -37.91 -0.28 59.41
C LYS A 2 -37.16 0.51 58.35
N SER A 3 -35.84 0.64 58.52
CA SER A 3 -34.95 1.28 57.61
C SER A 3 -34.64 0.35 56.42
N PHE A 4 -34.97 0.78 55.21
CA PHE A 4 -34.67 0.06 53.95
C PHE A 4 -33.32 0.54 53.45
N LEU A 5 -32.30 -0.34 53.48
CA LEU A 5 -30.98 -0.09 52.97
C LEU A 5 -30.96 -0.50 51.46
N LEU A 6 -30.95 0.49 50.56
CA LEU A 6 -30.87 0.29 49.12
C LEU A 6 -29.39 0.07 48.73
N ARG A 7 -29.02 -1.14 48.38
CA ARG A 7 -27.71 -1.48 47.82
C ARG A 7 -27.69 -1.15 46.33
N MET A 8 -26.96 -0.11 45.94
CA MET A 8 -26.58 0.13 44.53
C MET A 8 -25.49 -0.87 44.12
N LEU A 9 -25.85 -1.80 43.22
CA LEU A 9 -24.85 -2.58 42.44
C LEU A 9 -24.29 -1.67 41.33
N GLY A 10 -23.03 -1.24 41.46
CA GLY A 10 -22.27 -0.62 40.38
C GLY A 10 -21.85 -1.68 39.38
N VAL A 11 -22.46 -1.66 38.22
CA VAL A 11 -21.97 -2.43 37.06
C VAL A 11 -20.74 -1.72 36.49
N GLY A 12 -19.56 -2.20 36.85
CA GLY A 12 -18.32 -1.76 36.25
C GLY A 12 -18.26 -2.20 34.78
N PHE A 13 -18.40 -1.24 33.87
CA PHE A 13 -18.19 -1.46 32.43
C PHE A 13 -16.67 -1.53 32.19
N LEU A 14 -16.17 -2.76 32.04
CA LEU A 14 -14.76 -3.00 31.68
C LEU A 14 -14.58 -2.65 30.21
N ILE A 15 -14.03 -1.48 29.93
CA ILE A 15 -13.61 -1.11 28.58
C ILE A 15 -12.36 -1.94 28.27
N MET A 16 -12.53 -3.05 27.56
CA MET A 16 -11.42 -3.74 26.91
C MET A 16 -10.89 -2.83 25.80
N SER A 17 -9.76 -2.19 26.07
CA SER A 17 -8.96 -1.55 25.03
C SER A 17 -8.40 -2.64 24.15
N GLU A 18 -9.01 -2.85 22.98
CA GLU A 18 -8.37 -3.65 21.93
C GLU A 18 -7.11 -2.92 21.49
N THR A 19 -5.98 -3.36 21.98
CA THR A 19 -4.68 -3.02 21.40
C THR A 19 -4.63 -3.67 20.02
N SER A 20 -4.90 -2.88 18.98
CA SER A 20 -4.58 -3.24 17.61
C SER A 20 -3.09 -3.59 17.55
N VAL A 21 -2.78 -4.87 17.47
CA VAL A 21 -1.42 -5.31 17.16
C VAL A 21 -1.18 -4.88 15.71
N ALA A 22 -0.39 -3.82 15.52
CA ALA A 22 0.10 -3.46 14.22
C ALA A 22 0.81 -4.69 13.63
N ALA A 23 0.38 -5.12 12.46
CA ALA A 23 1.07 -6.18 11.74
C ALA A 23 2.51 -5.70 11.50
N THR A 24 3.47 -6.40 12.09
CA THR A 24 4.89 -6.07 11.99
C THR A 24 5.51 -6.96 10.92
N GLY A 25 6.11 -6.35 9.92
CA GLY A 25 6.89 -7.01 8.88
C GLY A 25 7.77 -5.97 8.23
N SER A 26 8.95 -6.36 7.81
CA SER A 26 9.90 -5.50 7.10
C SER A 26 9.60 -5.44 5.60
N ASN A 27 8.87 -6.42 5.08
CA ASN A 27 8.55 -6.58 3.67
C ASN A 27 7.04 -6.69 3.43
N LEU A 28 6.62 -6.27 2.24
CA LEU A 28 5.28 -6.48 1.70
C LEU A 28 5.35 -7.55 0.63
N LEU A 29 4.69 -8.68 0.84
CA LEU A 29 4.53 -9.74 -0.14
C LEU A 29 3.22 -9.58 -0.88
N LEU A 30 3.30 -9.39 -2.20
CA LEU A 30 2.15 -9.42 -3.11
C LEU A 30 2.11 -10.80 -3.79
N GLU A 31 1.03 -11.54 -3.58
CA GLU A 31 0.66 -12.67 -4.43
C GLU A 31 -0.13 -12.11 -5.61
N THR A 32 0.34 -12.35 -6.82
CA THR A 32 -0.33 -11.87 -8.03
C THR A 32 -0.72 -13.02 -8.95
N SER A 33 -1.54 -12.74 -9.96
CA SER A 33 -1.88 -13.72 -11.02
C SER A 33 -0.67 -14.23 -11.82
N GLN A 34 0.47 -13.51 -11.78
CA GLN A 34 1.72 -13.87 -12.44
C GLN A 34 2.78 -14.47 -11.51
N GLY A 35 2.55 -14.45 -10.20
CA GLY A 35 3.49 -14.92 -9.18
C GLY A 35 3.71 -13.92 -8.05
N GLN A 36 4.75 -14.14 -7.28
CA GLN A 36 5.08 -13.33 -6.10
C GLN A 36 5.94 -12.12 -6.45
N ILE A 37 5.68 -11.02 -5.73
CA ILE A 37 6.51 -9.82 -5.72
C ILE A 37 6.75 -9.47 -4.25
N GLU A 38 8.01 -9.42 -3.84
CA GLU A 38 8.39 -9.05 -2.49
C GLU A 38 9.03 -7.67 -2.48
N ILE A 39 8.45 -6.76 -1.70
CA ILE A 39 8.84 -5.36 -1.61
C ILE A 39 9.38 -5.09 -0.22
N LYS A 40 10.65 -4.73 -0.12
CA LYS A 40 11.23 -4.17 1.11
C LYS A 40 10.62 -2.81 1.39
N LEU A 41 10.07 -2.64 2.58
CA LEU A 41 9.54 -1.37 3.05
C LEU A 41 10.67 -0.43 3.51
N LEU A 42 10.54 0.86 3.25
CA LEU A 42 11.55 1.88 3.55
C LEU A 42 11.02 2.92 4.56
N PRO A 43 10.76 2.53 5.81
CA PRO A 43 10.17 3.42 6.82
C PRO A 43 11.07 4.61 7.19
N ASP A 44 12.39 4.49 7.03
CA ASP A 44 13.31 5.59 7.27
C ASP A 44 13.21 6.69 6.22
N ILE A 45 12.66 6.38 5.04
CA ILE A 45 12.48 7.32 3.91
C ILE A 45 11.08 7.92 3.91
N ALA A 46 10.05 7.08 4.09
CA ALA A 46 8.66 7.48 4.02
C ALA A 46 7.82 6.82 5.12
N PRO A 47 8.00 7.21 6.40
CA PRO A 47 7.36 6.54 7.54
C PRO A 47 5.83 6.53 7.45
N ASN A 48 5.20 7.63 7.03
CA ASN A 48 3.74 7.72 6.95
C ASN A 48 3.17 6.88 5.80
N HIS A 49 3.85 6.85 4.65
CA HIS A 49 3.46 6.00 3.53
C HIS A 49 3.61 4.52 3.88
N VAL A 50 4.73 4.11 4.49
CA VAL A 50 4.93 2.73 4.92
C VAL A 50 3.88 2.31 5.93
N ALA A 51 3.58 3.14 6.93
CA ALA A 51 2.53 2.86 7.92
C ALA A 51 1.16 2.67 7.25
N ARG A 52 0.79 3.56 6.31
CA ARG A 52 -0.50 3.48 5.61
C ARG A 52 -0.60 2.28 4.68
N ILE A 53 0.44 1.99 3.90
CA ILE A 53 0.48 0.81 3.02
C ILE A 53 0.38 -0.47 3.85
N SER A 54 1.07 -0.54 4.99
CA SER A 54 1.01 -1.67 5.91
C SER A 54 -0.39 -1.89 6.49
N GLU A 55 -1.06 -0.82 6.91
CA GLU A 55 -2.43 -0.85 7.39
C GLU A 55 -3.40 -1.35 6.31
N LEU A 56 -3.30 -0.83 5.10
CA LEU A 56 -4.13 -1.24 3.97
C LEU A 56 -3.90 -2.71 3.59
N ALA A 57 -2.65 -3.17 3.56
CA ALA A 57 -2.32 -4.57 3.31
C ALA A 57 -2.89 -5.49 4.40
N ALA A 58 -2.70 -5.14 5.68
CA ALA A 58 -3.21 -5.92 6.81
C ALA A 58 -4.74 -6.03 6.84
N SER A 59 -5.44 -5.01 6.33
CA SER A 59 -6.90 -5.00 6.21
C SER A 59 -7.44 -5.76 4.99
N GLY A 60 -6.58 -6.28 4.09
CA GLY A 60 -6.98 -6.91 2.85
C GLY A 60 -7.46 -5.93 1.76
N PHE A 61 -7.17 -4.64 1.91
CA PHE A 61 -7.61 -3.61 0.97
C PHE A 61 -7.13 -3.87 -0.46
N TYR A 62 -5.91 -4.38 -0.63
CA TYR A 62 -5.32 -4.63 -1.93
C TYR A 62 -5.77 -5.92 -2.60
N ASP A 63 -6.46 -6.81 -1.89
CA ASP A 63 -6.89 -8.11 -2.42
C ASP A 63 -7.90 -7.92 -3.57
N GLY A 64 -7.60 -8.52 -4.72
CA GLY A 64 -8.42 -8.43 -5.93
C GLY A 64 -8.21 -7.16 -6.77
N ILE A 65 -7.34 -6.23 -6.36
CA ILE A 65 -7.08 -5.01 -7.12
C ILE A 65 -6.20 -5.32 -8.34
N ILE A 66 -6.58 -4.76 -9.50
CA ILE A 66 -5.88 -4.96 -10.77
C ILE A 66 -4.68 -4.02 -10.93
N PHE A 67 -3.74 -4.44 -11.77
CA PHE A 67 -2.76 -3.53 -12.36
C PHE A 67 -3.42 -2.84 -13.56
N HIS A 68 -3.98 -1.66 -13.30
CA HIS A 68 -4.78 -0.92 -14.30
C HIS A 68 -3.96 -0.12 -15.31
N ARG A 69 -2.64 0.01 -15.07
CA ARG A 69 -1.74 0.74 -15.96
C ARG A 69 -0.36 0.13 -15.95
N VAL A 70 0.05 -0.47 -17.07
CA VAL A 70 1.36 -1.10 -17.24
C VAL A 70 1.98 -0.61 -18.54
N ILE A 71 3.05 0.17 -18.44
CA ILE A 71 3.78 0.77 -19.56
C ILE A 71 5.16 0.14 -19.62
N PRO A 72 5.49 -0.60 -20.68
CA PRO A 72 6.80 -1.24 -20.86
C PRO A 72 7.94 -0.24 -20.73
N GLY A 73 8.98 -0.64 -20.00
CA GLY A 73 10.18 0.21 -19.79
C GLY A 73 9.97 1.38 -18.85
N PHE A 74 8.73 1.64 -18.38
CA PHE A 74 8.43 2.72 -17.46
C PHE A 74 7.98 2.19 -16.09
N MET A 75 6.72 1.76 -15.94
CA MET A 75 6.21 1.31 -14.65
C MET A 75 4.96 0.42 -14.77
N ALA A 76 4.64 -0.30 -13.68
CA ALA A 76 3.39 -1.01 -13.46
C ALA A 76 2.66 -0.38 -12.26
N GLN A 77 1.43 0.11 -12.46
CA GLN A 77 0.62 0.82 -11.46
C GLN A 77 -0.61 0.02 -11.05
N THR A 78 -0.90 0.04 -9.76
CA THR A 78 -2.01 -0.65 -9.10
C THR A 78 -2.51 0.13 -7.89
N GLY A 79 -3.34 -0.48 -7.04
CA GLY A 79 -3.78 0.09 -5.76
C GLY A 79 -5.04 0.94 -5.86
N ASP A 80 -5.73 0.94 -7.00
CA ASP A 80 -7.05 1.55 -7.18
C ASP A 80 -8.15 0.50 -7.09
N PRO A 81 -9.00 0.51 -6.06
CA PRO A 81 -10.09 -0.46 -5.92
C PRO A 81 -11.14 -0.37 -7.03
N THR A 82 -11.21 0.75 -7.75
CA THR A 82 -12.12 0.93 -8.89
C THR A 82 -11.52 0.47 -10.22
N GLY A 83 -10.21 0.31 -10.30
CA GLY A 83 -9.50 -0.07 -11.52
C GLY A 83 -9.49 0.98 -12.63
N THR A 84 -9.92 2.21 -12.34
CA THR A 84 -10.06 3.30 -13.33
C THR A 84 -8.88 4.28 -13.33
N GLY A 85 -8.02 4.21 -12.31
CA GLY A 85 -6.97 5.18 -12.04
C GLY A 85 -7.44 6.40 -11.22
N MET A 86 -8.73 6.48 -10.87
CA MET A 86 -9.33 7.63 -10.17
C MET A 86 -9.69 7.33 -8.72
N GLY A 87 -9.70 6.06 -8.30
CA GLY A 87 -10.08 5.63 -6.96
C GLY A 87 -8.92 5.62 -5.97
N GLY A 88 -9.26 5.34 -4.71
CA GLY A 88 -8.31 5.23 -3.61
C GLY A 88 -8.98 4.74 -2.34
N SER A 89 -8.25 4.76 -1.23
CA SER A 89 -8.75 4.37 0.09
C SER A 89 -9.56 5.46 0.79
N GLY A 90 -9.54 6.69 0.24
CA GLY A 90 -10.21 7.86 0.82
C GLY A 90 -9.37 8.66 1.82
N THR A 91 -8.12 8.29 2.06
CA THR A 91 -7.21 9.00 2.97
C THR A 91 -5.99 9.50 2.22
N LYS A 92 -5.83 10.83 2.14
CA LYS A 92 -4.68 11.45 1.48
C LYS A 92 -3.47 11.50 2.40
N LEU A 93 -2.29 11.39 1.80
CA LEU A 93 -1.00 11.44 2.46
C LEU A 93 -0.21 12.66 2.02
N THR A 94 0.38 13.36 2.97
CA THR A 94 1.37 14.41 2.70
C THR A 94 2.61 13.77 2.07
N ALA A 95 3.15 14.38 1.02
CA ALA A 95 4.33 13.87 0.33
C ALA A 95 5.54 13.73 1.27
N GLU A 96 6.31 12.68 1.07
CA GLU A 96 7.58 12.40 1.76
C GLU A 96 8.69 12.25 0.71
N PHE A 97 8.98 13.36 0.00
CA PHE A 97 10.00 13.36 -1.05
C PHE A 97 11.40 13.18 -0.47
N SER A 98 12.24 12.48 -1.22
CA SER A 98 13.62 12.19 -0.86
C SER A 98 14.51 12.22 -2.11
N ASP A 99 15.81 12.12 -1.91
CA ASP A 99 16.82 11.94 -2.96
C ASP A 99 17.07 10.46 -3.31
N TYR A 100 16.25 9.55 -2.79
CA TYR A 100 16.32 8.14 -3.16
C TYR A 100 16.05 7.99 -4.66
N GLU A 101 17.03 7.52 -5.40
CA GLU A 101 16.96 7.42 -6.85
C GLU A 101 15.94 6.36 -7.30
N TYR A 102 15.07 6.75 -8.23
CA TYR A 102 14.20 5.81 -8.92
C TYR A 102 15.00 4.97 -9.92
N ARG A 103 14.98 3.68 -9.70
CA ARG A 103 15.64 2.65 -10.51
C ARG A 103 14.72 1.43 -10.68
N ASN A 104 15.18 0.41 -11.39
CA ASN A 104 14.44 -0.85 -11.53
C ASN A 104 14.01 -1.40 -10.16
N GLY A 105 12.71 -1.68 -10.01
CA GLY A 105 12.09 -2.19 -8.80
C GLY A 105 11.80 -1.15 -7.71
N THR A 106 12.12 0.14 -7.89
CA THR A 106 11.70 1.17 -6.94
C THR A 106 10.19 1.32 -6.93
N VAL A 107 9.60 1.38 -5.73
CA VAL A 107 8.16 1.51 -5.53
C VAL A 107 7.82 2.89 -5.02
N GLY A 108 6.95 3.58 -5.75
CA GLY A 108 6.55 4.95 -5.48
C GLY A 108 5.05 5.13 -5.33
N MET A 109 4.65 6.16 -4.56
CA MET A 109 3.25 6.55 -4.41
C MET A 109 2.77 7.30 -5.65
N ALA A 110 1.71 6.81 -6.28
CA ALA A 110 1.02 7.54 -7.33
C ALA A 110 0.24 8.72 -6.74
N ARG A 111 0.14 9.80 -7.50
CA ARG A 111 -0.55 11.03 -7.10
C ARG A 111 -1.11 11.79 -8.30
N SER A 112 -2.02 12.71 -8.04
CA SER A 112 -2.48 13.69 -9.02
C SER A 112 -1.44 14.84 -9.18
N SER A 113 -1.84 15.96 -9.75
CA SER A 113 -0.97 17.17 -9.83
C SER A 113 -0.58 17.72 -8.46
N SER A 114 -1.43 17.52 -7.43
CA SER A 114 -1.09 17.91 -6.05
C SER A 114 -0.08 16.94 -5.43
N PRO A 115 1.04 17.42 -4.88
CA PRO A 115 2.01 16.58 -4.19
C PRO A 115 1.41 15.75 -3.04
N ASP A 116 0.46 16.32 -2.30
CA ASP A 116 -0.18 15.73 -1.12
C ASP A 116 -1.46 14.97 -1.46
N SER A 117 -1.56 14.44 -2.67
CA SER A 117 -2.73 13.66 -3.13
C SER A 117 -2.51 12.16 -3.20
N GLY A 118 -1.37 11.66 -2.75
CA GLY A 118 -1.11 10.23 -2.57
C GLY A 118 -2.17 9.60 -1.68
N ASP A 119 -2.57 8.36 -1.99
CA ASP A 119 -3.62 7.66 -1.24
C ASP A 119 -3.28 6.17 -1.10
N SER A 120 -3.75 5.33 -1.99
CA SER A 120 -3.51 3.89 -2.01
C SER A 120 -2.82 3.40 -3.28
N GLN A 121 -2.88 4.18 -4.37
CA GLN A 121 -2.28 3.80 -5.63
C GLN A 121 -0.76 3.90 -5.58
N PHE A 122 -0.08 2.90 -6.10
CA PHE A 122 1.37 2.88 -6.20
C PHE A 122 1.85 2.28 -7.53
N PHE A 123 3.10 2.51 -7.85
CA PHE A 123 3.71 1.95 -9.05
C PHE A 123 5.08 1.34 -8.74
N ILE A 124 5.40 0.30 -9.50
CA ILE A 124 6.70 -0.38 -9.49
C ILE A 124 7.43 0.02 -10.75
N CYS A 125 8.61 0.61 -10.62
CA CYS A 125 9.39 1.06 -11.74
C CYS A 125 10.08 -0.08 -12.49
N PHE A 126 10.12 0.06 -13.82
CA PHE A 126 11.15 -0.55 -14.67
C PHE A 126 12.38 0.36 -14.72
N ASP A 127 13.07 0.46 -15.86
CA ASP A 127 14.32 1.26 -15.94
C ASP A 127 14.11 2.76 -16.23
N GLY A 128 12.94 3.15 -16.71
CA GLY A 128 12.64 4.49 -17.22
C GLY A 128 12.16 5.52 -16.20
N CYS A 129 12.38 5.34 -14.90
CA CYS A 129 11.78 6.19 -13.86
C CYS A 129 12.70 7.26 -13.24
N SER A 130 13.94 7.37 -13.65
CA SER A 130 14.93 8.27 -12.99
C SER A 130 14.48 9.74 -12.87
N HIS A 131 13.67 10.20 -13.81
CA HIS A 131 13.10 11.57 -13.82
C HIS A 131 12.06 11.81 -12.70
N LEU A 132 11.60 10.76 -11.99
CA LEU A 132 10.67 10.86 -10.88
C LEU A 132 11.35 11.13 -9.53
N THR A 133 12.68 11.01 -9.46
CA THR A 133 13.46 11.26 -8.24
C THR A 133 13.18 12.65 -7.67
N GLY A 134 12.87 12.74 -6.38
CA GLY A 134 12.51 13.98 -5.71
C GLY A 134 11.10 14.51 -6.00
N GLN A 135 10.32 13.86 -6.87
CA GLN A 135 8.99 14.34 -7.27
C GLN A 135 7.85 13.39 -6.86
N TYR A 136 8.17 12.15 -6.54
CA TYR A 136 7.24 11.14 -6.03
C TYR A 136 7.83 10.47 -4.79
N THR A 137 6.99 10.20 -3.80
CA THR A 137 7.42 9.53 -2.57
C THR A 137 7.81 8.09 -2.84
N VAL A 138 9.06 7.74 -2.52
CA VAL A 138 9.54 6.35 -2.51
C VAL A 138 9.23 5.74 -1.17
N TRP A 139 8.54 4.59 -1.13
CA TRP A 139 8.25 3.89 0.11
C TRP A 139 8.71 2.42 0.13
N GLY A 140 9.19 1.90 -1.00
CA GLY A 140 9.64 0.52 -1.11
C GLY A 140 10.61 0.26 -2.26
N GLN A 141 11.22 -0.92 -2.23
CA GLN A 141 12.09 -1.46 -3.27
C GLN A 141 11.80 -2.95 -3.44
N VAL A 142 11.52 -3.39 -4.66
CA VAL A 142 11.39 -4.83 -4.95
C VAL A 142 12.72 -5.52 -4.70
N GLU A 143 12.71 -6.52 -3.82
CA GLU A 143 13.86 -7.38 -3.56
C GLU A 143 13.78 -8.68 -4.37
N ASN A 144 12.57 -9.24 -4.51
CA ASN A 144 12.33 -10.46 -5.28
C ASN A 144 11.09 -10.30 -6.16
N GLY A 145 11.10 -10.89 -7.35
CA GLY A 145 9.94 -10.96 -8.23
C GLY A 145 9.85 -9.89 -9.31
N MET A 146 10.96 -9.20 -9.67
CA MET A 146 10.95 -8.29 -10.83
C MET A 146 10.64 -9.01 -12.14
N ASP A 147 10.99 -10.28 -12.26
CA ASP A 147 10.59 -11.13 -13.39
C ASP A 147 9.05 -11.36 -13.44
N THR A 148 8.39 -11.39 -12.28
CA THR A 148 6.92 -11.39 -12.17
C THR A 148 6.35 -10.05 -12.62
N VAL A 149 6.92 -8.91 -12.18
CA VAL A 149 6.48 -7.58 -12.62
C VAL A 149 6.58 -7.43 -14.14
N GLN A 150 7.62 -7.97 -14.75
CA GLN A 150 7.83 -7.92 -16.20
C GLN A 150 6.82 -8.75 -17.01
N LYS A 151 6.13 -9.71 -16.39
CA LYS A 151 5.10 -10.54 -17.02
C LYS A 151 3.71 -9.92 -16.97
N LEU A 152 3.50 -8.85 -16.18
CA LEU A 152 2.20 -8.20 -16.05
C LEU A 152 1.70 -7.72 -17.43
N ALA A 153 0.41 -7.91 -17.65
CA ALA A 153 -0.26 -7.53 -18.89
C ALA A 153 -0.14 -6.03 -19.15
N VAL A 154 0.32 -5.69 -20.35
CA VAL A 154 0.56 -4.31 -20.80
C VAL A 154 -0.74 -3.65 -21.21
N GLY A 155 -0.94 -2.37 -20.82
CA GLY A 155 -2.06 -1.54 -21.23
C GLY A 155 -2.45 -0.47 -20.20
N GLU A 156 -3.36 0.41 -20.62
CA GLU A 156 -3.88 1.54 -19.83
C GLU A 156 -5.42 1.68 -19.99
N PRO A 157 -6.25 0.74 -19.48
CA PRO A 157 -5.92 -0.51 -18.83
C PRO A 157 -5.57 -1.65 -19.81
N PRO A 158 -4.91 -2.73 -19.34
CA PRO A 158 -4.77 -3.97 -20.13
C PRO A 158 -6.13 -4.56 -20.48
N ALA A 159 -6.21 -5.27 -21.62
CA ALA A 159 -7.45 -5.94 -22.03
C ALA A 159 -7.86 -7.05 -21.05
N GLU A 160 -6.88 -7.76 -20.51
CA GLU A 160 -7.04 -8.77 -19.45
C GLU A 160 -6.03 -8.42 -18.34
N PRO A 161 -6.42 -7.56 -17.37
CA PRO A 161 -5.50 -7.10 -16.34
C PRO A 161 -5.13 -8.21 -15.37
N ASP A 162 -3.85 -8.26 -15.00
CA ASP A 162 -3.40 -9.02 -13.83
C ASP A 162 -3.87 -8.35 -12.55
N GLN A 163 -3.96 -9.12 -11.47
CA GLN A 163 -4.44 -8.65 -10.18
C GLN A 163 -3.55 -9.09 -9.03
N ILE A 164 -3.62 -8.34 -7.94
CA ILE A 164 -3.14 -8.75 -6.62
C ILE A 164 -4.17 -9.73 -6.05
N ILE A 165 -3.76 -10.96 -5.77
CA ILE A 165 -4.58 -11.97 -5.12
C ILE A 165 -4.63 -11.70 -3.61
N SER A 166 -3.48 -11.41 -3.02
CA SER A 166 -3.36 -10.98 -1.62
C SER A 166 -2.11 -10.13 -1.39
N ALA A 167 -2.17 -9.24 -0.41
CA ALA A 167 -1.04 -8.45 0.07
C ALA A 167 -0.84 -8.71 1.57
N LYS A 168 0.38 -9.08 1.98
CA LYS A 168 0.67 -9.44 3.37
C LYS A 168 2.02 -8.87 3.81
N LEU A 169 2.10 -8.46 5.08
CA LEU A 169 3.38 -8.14 5.70
C LEU A 169 4.11 -9.43 6.08
N VAL A 170 5.40 -9.49 5.76
CA VAL A 170 6.30 -10.62 6.05
C VAL A 170 7.63 -10.09 6.60
N ASP A 171 8.37 -10.95 7.33
CA ASP A 171 9.69 -10.62 7.90
C ASP A 171 10.82 -10.96 6.92
#